data_6a21260c55a3c82656e07ed564546b7c
#
_entry.id   6a21260c55a3c82656e07ed564546b7c
#
_cell.length_a   1.000
_cell.length_b   1.000
_cell.length_c   1.000
_cell.angle_alpha   90.00
_cell.angle_beta   90.00
_cell.angle_gamma   90.00
#
_symmetry.space_group_name_H-M   'P 1'
#
loop_
_entity.id
_entity.type
_entity.pdbx_description
1 polymer ?
#
loop_
_entity_poly.entity_id
_entity_poly.type
_entity_poly.pdbx_seq_one_letter_code
_entity_poly.pdbx_strand_id
1 'polypeptide(L)'
;MDVIFLGTGTSQGVPMIACDCAVCTSSDPRNHRTRASIHVVMDGLHIQVDAAPEFRLQCLRNRIDWIDLFILTHGHADHITGMDDLRRFCDLLGGNALTVYSTDEGMGRVLSMFPYAIMERPIVRGYAAFKLQQMPTVLELPQGTIESTLLPHGGLNTLGLVFTERSSGKKFSYYTDCKRLPQEAVGMAIGSDLVVLDGLRPEPHPSHMNIEEALAAARAVGAPVTLLTHMTHFLEHEATCAALPNGVALAYDGLRIRL
;
A
#
# COMPACT_ATOMS: atom_id res chain seq x y z
N MET A 1 8.30 -14.34 -3.68
CA MET A 1 7.87 -13.00 -3.20
C MET A 1 6.83 -13.18 -2.11
N ASP A 2 6.97 -12.47 -0.97
CA ASP A 2 5.94 -12.45 0.09
C ASP A 2 5.30 -11.06 0.13
N VAL A 3 3.96 -11.01 0.17
CA VAL A 3 3.16 -9.76 0.29
C VAL A 3 2.37 -9.82 1.59
N ILE A 4 2.52 -8.80 2.43
CA ILE A 4 1.87 -8.71 3.74
C ILE A 4 1.01 -7.45 3.77
N PHE A 5 -0.28 -7.61 4.00
CA PHE A 5 -1.22 -6.50 4.13
C PHE A 5 -1.18 -6.01 5.58
N LEU A 6 -0.58 -4.84 5.81
CA LEU A 6 -0.49 -4.26 7.15
C LEU A 6 -1.79 -3.58 7.56
N GLY A 7 -2.44 -2.93 6.61
CA GLY A 7 -3.73 -2.30 6.73
C GLY A 7 -4.48 -2.33 5.40
N THR A 8 -5.81 -2.37 5.46
CA THR A 8 -6.71 -2.53 4.30
C THR A 8 -7.88 -1.57 4.29
N GLY A 9 -7.94 -0.67 5.27
CA GLY A 9 -9.00 0.31 5.44
C GLY A 9 -8.73 1.62 4.73
N THR A 10 -9.80 2.34 4.46
CA THR A 10 -9.81 3.71 3.97
C THR A 10 -9.27 4.71 5.01
N SER A 11 -9.15 5.98 4.64
CA SER A 11 -8.60 7.07 5.46
C SER A 11 -9.21 7.22 6.86
N GLN A 12 -10.45 6.79 7.08
CA GLN A 12 -11.08 6.79 8.41
C GLN A 12 -10.80 5.54 9.24
N GLY A 13 -10.34 4.45 8.61
CA GLY A 13 -10.22 3.13 9.22
C GLY A 13 -11.59 2.49 9.53
N VAL A 14 -11.57 1.23 9.95
CA VAL A 14 -12.76 0.49 10.42
C VAL A 14 -12.34 -0.26 11.68
N PRO A 15 -13.06 -0.10 12.81
CA PRO A 15 -14.25 0.72 13.05
C PRO A 15 -14.02 2.22 12.84
N MET A 16 -15.04 2.89 12.32
CA MET A 16 -15.04 4.35 12.22
C MET A 16 -15.45 4.97 13.55
N ILE A 17 -14.82 6.11 13.92
CA ILE A 17 -15.14 6.82 15.17
C ILE A 17 -16.62 7.16 15.23
N ALA A 18 -17.25 6.86 16.36
CA ALA A 18 -18.66 7.10 16.66
C ALA A 18 -19.65 6.39 15.71
N CYS A 19 -19.24 5.27 15.09
CA CYS A 19 -20.11 4.45 14.24
C CYS A 19 -20.46 3.14 14.95
N ASP A 20 -21.75 2.84 15.04
CA ASP A 20 -22.32 1.64 15.66
C ASP A 20 -22.92 0.66 14.66
N CYS A 21 -22.61 0.80 13.37
CA CYS A 21 -23.11 -0.13 12.35
C CYS A 21 -22.56 -1.55 12.56
N ALA A 22 -23.22 -2.52 11.94
CA ALA A 22 -22.88 -3.94 12.08
C ALA A 22 -21.42 -4.28 11.77
N VAL A 23 -20.79 -3.58 10.83
CA VAL A 23 -19.38 -3.79 10.48
C VAL A 23 -18.44 -3.18 11.53
N CYS A 24 -18.72 -1.95 12.00
CA CYS A 24 -17.91 -1.29 13.01
C CYS A 24 -17.99 -1.95 14.39
N THR A 25 -19.09 -2.68 14.69
CA THR A 25 -19.28 -3.42 15.93
C THR A 25 -19.04 -4.93 15.79
N SER A 26 -18.58 -5.36 14.62
CA SER A 26 -18.32 -6.77 14.32
C SER A 26 -17.21 -7.34 15.21
N SER A 27 -17.37 -8.58 15.66
CA SER A 27 -16.32 -9.35 16.32
C SER A 27 -15.37 -10.07 15.34
N ASP A 28 -15.67 -10.08 14.05
CA ASP A 28 -14.79 -10.62 13.03
C ASP A 28 -13.57 -9.67 12.84
N PRO A 29 -12.34 -10.14 13.13
CA PRO A 29 -11.16 -9.29 13.00
C PRO A 29 -10.90 -8.83 11.55
N ARG A 30 -11.45 -9.50 10.53
CA ARG A 30 -11.33 -9.10 9.13
C ARG A 30 -12.15 -7.84 8.80
N ASN A 31 -13.10 -7.47 9.66
CA ASN A 31 -13.82 -6.20 9.59
C ASN A 31 -13.13 -5.06 10.36
N HIS A 32 -11.99 -5.34 11.03
CA HIS A 32 -11.16 -4.32 11.66
C HIS A 32 -10.00 -3.96 10.72
N ARG A 33 -10.08 -2.80 10.09
CA ARG A 33 -9.19 -2.37 9.02
C ARG A 33 -8.46 -1.09 9.41
N THR A 34 -7.18 -1.18 9.68
CA THR A 34 -6.30 -0.01 9.79
C THR A 34 -6.01 0.56 8.40
N ARG A 35 -5.49 1.80 8.32
CA ARG A 35 -5.27 2.49 7.03
C ARG A 35 -4.33 1.70 6.13
N ALA A 36 -4.58 1.78 4.82
CA ALA A 36 -3.94 0.94 3.81
C ALA A 36 -2.40 1.08 3.83
N SER A 37 -1.73 -0.06 3.87
CA SER A 37 -0.27 -0.16 3.81
C SER A 37 0.10 -1.63 3.56
N ILE A 38 1.18 -1.88 2.82
CA ILE A 38 1.69 -3.22 2.56
C ILE A 38 3.19 -3.31 2.80
N HIS A 39 3.66 -4.52 3.12
CA HIS A 39 5.06 -4.85 3.17
C HIS A 39 5.35 -5.98 2.16
N VAL A 40 6.34 -5.77 1.30
CA VAL A 40 6.74 -6.73 0.25
C VAL A 40 8.14 -7.23 0.54
N VAL A 41 8.34 -8.56 0.49
CA VAL A 41 9.67 -9.16 0.54
C VAL A 41 9.96 -9.82 -0.79
N MET A 42 10.92 -9.28 -1.52
CA MET A 42 11.33 -9.70 -2.86
C MET A 42 12.78 -10.17 -2.82
N ASP A 43 13.02 -11.48 -2.94
CA ASP A 43 14.37 -12.10 -2.83
C ASP A 43 15.16 -11.59 -1.61
N GLY A 44 14.48 -11.47 -0.45
CA GLY A 44 15.06 -11.01 0.81
C GLY A 44 15.18 -9.48 0.94
N LEU A 45 14.81 -8.70 -0.06
CA LEU A 45 14.69 -7.25 0.03
C LEU A 45 13.34 -6.87 0.64
N HIS A 46 13.37 -6.11 1.72
CA HIS A 46 12.19 -5.65 2.46
C HIS A 46 11.77 -4.25 2.00
N ILE A 47 10.62 -4.17 1.37
CA ILE A 47 10.06 -2.95 0.79
C ILE A 47 8.79 -2.58 1.55
N GLN A 48 8.78 -1.42 2.17
CA GLN A 48 7.58 -0.89 2.82
C GLN A 48 6.88 0.09 1.87
N VAL A 49 5.58 -0.09 1.66
CA VAL A 49 4.74 0.84 0.90
C VAL A 49 3.75 1.49 1.84
N ASP A 50 3.84 2.80 1.95
CA ASP A 50 3.10 3.68 2.85
C ASP A 50 3.32 3.39 4.34
N ALA A 51 3.16 4.44 5.16
CA ALA A 51 3.22 4.38 6.60
C ALA A 51 1.99 5.09 7.19
N ALA A 52 0.96 4.30 7.43
CA ALA A 52 -0.31 4.74 7.99
C ALA A 52 -0.15 5.29 9.43
N PRO A 53 -1.13 6.02 9.98
CA PRO A 53 -1.09 6.44 11.39
C PRO A 53 -0.85 5.30 12.38
N GLU A 54 -1.28 4.08 12.04
CA GLU A 54 -1.08 2.87 12.84
C GLU A 54 0.20 2.10 12.52
N PHE A 55 1.10 2.64 11.70
CA PHE A 55 2.27 1.94 11.17
C PHE A 55 3.08 1.19 12.23
N ARG A 56 3.35 1.81 13.36
CA ARG A 56 4.03 1.14 14.48
C ARG A 56 3.28 -0.11 14.96
N LEU A 57 1.96 -0.02 15.15
CA LEU A 57 1.14 -1.16 15.57
C LEU A 57 1.06 -2.23 14.48
N GLN A 58 0.97 -1.82 13.22
CA GLN A 58 1.00 -2.69 12.05
C GLN A 58 2.31 -3.50 12.00
N CYS A 59 3.45 -2.85 12.18
CA CYS A 59 4.76 -3.53 12.25
C CYS A 59 4.83 -4.53 13.40
N LEU A 60 4.41 -4.15 14.59
CA LEU A 60 4.43 -5.03 15.76
C LEU A 60 3.54 -6.27 15.59
N ARG A 61 2.31 -6.09 15.09
CA ARG A 61 1.35 -7.18 14.83
C ARG A 61 1.87 -8.16 13.79
N ASN A 62 2.51 -7.64 12.74
CA ASN A 62 2.99 -8.43 11.61
C ASN A 62 4.46 -8.85 11.73
N ARG A 63 5.15 -8.49 12.84
CA ARG A 63 6.57 -8.78 13.06
C ARG A 63 7.45 -8.28 11.92
N ILE A 64 7.19 -7.05 11.47
CA ILE A 64 8.06 -6.37 10.52
C ILE A 64 9.23 -5.81 11.31
N ASP A 65 10.38 -6.38 11.14
CA ASP A 65 11.61 -6.07 11.89
C ASP A 65 12.72 -5.48 11.01
N TRP A 66 12.51 -5.41 9.69
CA TRP A 66 13.45 -4.86 8.74
C TRP A 66 12.74 -4.12 7.58
N ILE A 67 13.36 -3.03 7.12
CA ILE A 67 12.98 -2.28 5.91
C ILE A 67 14.27 -1.81 5.24
N ASP A 68 14.47 -2.16 3.96
CA ASP A 68 15.59 -1.71 3.14
C ASP A 68 15.27 -0.41 2.41
N LEU A 69 14.04 -0.28 1.92
CA LEU A 69 13.56 0.93 1.24
C LEU A 69 12.07 1.16 1.50
N PHE A 70 11.67 2.42 1.35
CA PHE A 70 10.30 2.86 1.54
C PHE A 70 9.76 3.53 0.28
N ILE A 71 8.53 3.23 -0.09
CA ILE A 71 7.81 3.88 -1.19
C ILE A 71 6.57 4.57 -0.63
N LEU A 72 6.45 5.87 -0.83
CA LEU A 72 5.24 6.62 -0.54
C LEU A 72 4.42 6.76 -1.82
N THR A 73 3.23 6.19 -1.85
CA THR A 73 2.36 6.25 -3.03
C THR A 73 1.89 7.67 -3.32
N HIS A 74 1.49 8.40 -2.29
CA HIS A 74 1.08 9.80 -2.37
C HIS A 74 1.05 10.47 -0.98
N GLY A 75 0.81 11.77 -0.93
CA GLY A 75 0.94 12.58 0.29
C GLY A 75 -0.31 12.74 1.15
N HIS A 76 -1.34 11.88 1.06
CA HIS A 76 -2.48 11.93 1.98
C HIS A 76 -2.09 11.45 3.38
N ALA A 77 -2.79 11.95 4.41
CA ALA A 77 -2.44 11.73 5.80
C ALA A 77 -2.45 10.25 6.20
N ASP A 78 -3.35 9.46 5.68
CA ASP A 78 -3.49 8.02 5.94
C ASP A 78 -2.35 7.17 5.36
N HIS A 79 -1.51 7.73 4.49
CA HIS A 79 -0.34 7.07 3.90
C HIS A 79 1.01 7.58 4.42
N ILE A 80 1.06 8.81 4.97
CA ILE A 80 2.31 9.48 5.31
C ILE A 80 2.53 9.69 6.81
N THR A 81 1.47 9.81 7.64
CA THR A 81 1.63 10.32 9.02
C THR A 81 2.38 9.37 9.96
N GLY A 82 2.47 8.08 9.64
CA GLY A 82 3.26 7.11 10.38
C GLY A 82 4.74 7.08 10.02
N MET A 83 5.21 7.89 9.07
CA MET A 83 6.61 7.87 8.62
C MET A 83 7.62 8.20 9.72
N ASP A 84 7.24 8.94 10.76
CA ASP A 84 8.16 9.21 11.87
C ASP A 84 8.62 7.94 12.59
N ASP A 85 7.80 6.89 12.64
CA ASP A 85 8.16 5.59 13.22
C ASP A 85 9.20 4.81 12.37
N LEU A 86 9.48 5.23 11.13
CA LEU A 86 10.59 4.71 10.33
C LEU A 86 11.96 5.00 10.96
N ARG A 87 12.05 5.89 11.94
CA ARG A 87 13.27 6.18 12.73
C ARG A 87 13.93 4.92 13.29
N ARG A 88 13.11 3.93 13.66
CA ARG A 88 13.64 2.66 14.19
C ARG A 88 14.44 1.91 13.13
N PHE A 89 13.99 1.93 11.88
CA PHE A 89 14.68 1.26 10.78
C PHE A 89 15.95 2.01 10.37
N CYS A 90 16.01 3.33 10.53
CA CYS A 90 17.27 4.08 10.39
C CYS A 90 18.33 3.61 11.39
N ASP A 91 17.93 3.36 12.66
CA ASP A 91 18.84 2.77 13.66
C ASP A 91 19.32 1.38 13.26
N LEU A 92 18.42 0.52 12.76
CA LEU A 92 18.72 -0.85 12.33
C LEU A 92 19.62 -0.86 11.08
N LEU A 93 19.51 0.16 10.21
CA LEU A 93 20.41 0.39 9.07
C LEU A 93 21.79 0.95 9.48
N GLY A 94 22.16 0.82 10.76
CA GLY A 94 23.46 1.27 11.26
C GLY A 94 23.56 2.79 11.42
N GLY A 95 22.44 3.49 11.58
CA GLY A 95 22.39 4.94 11.65
C GLY A 95 22.57 5.61 10.29
N ASN A 96 21.99 5.03 9.25
CA ASN A 96 21.91 5.62 7.92
C ASN A 96 20.48 6.07 7.62
N ALA A 97 20.34 7.01 6.68
CA ALA A 97 19.03 7.40 6.18
C ALA A 97 18.36 6.25 5.43
N LEU A 98 17.05 6.11 5.63
CA LEU A 98 16.23 5.24 4.82
C LEU A 98 15.94 5.91 3.47
N THR A 99 16.14 5.19 2.37
CA THR A 99 15.76 5.70 1.04
C THR A 99 14.24 5.68 0.91
N VAL A 100 13.69 6.84 0.53
CA VAL A 100 12.26 7.07 0.34
C VAL A 100 12.02 7.44 -1.12
N TYR A 101 11.31 6.60 -1.84
CA TYR A 101 10.85 6.88 -3.20
C TYR A 101 9.43 7.43 -3.20
N SER A 102 9.17 8.46 -4.00
CA SER A 102 7.84 9.00 -4.21
C SER A 102 7.75 9.83 -5.49
N THR A 103 6.57 10.40 -5.78
CA THR A 103 6.40 11.47 -6.76
C THR A 103 7.01 12.78 -6.25
N ASP A 104 7.22 13.77 -7.13
CA ASP A 104 7.64 15.12 -6.71
C ASP A 104 6.68 15.73 -5.70
N GLU A 105 5.37 15.54 -5.90
CA GLU A 105 4.32 16.00 -4.97
C GLU A 105 4.42 15.30 -3.61
N GLY A 106 4.59 13.96 -3.62
CA GLY A 106 4.78 13.17 -2.39
C GLY A 106 6.04 13.58 -1.63
N MET A 107 7.17 13.78 -2.31
CA MET A 107 8.41 14.27 -1.70
C MET A 107 8.24 15.68 -1.11
N GLY A 108 7.55 16.59 -1.81
CA GLY A 108 7.20 17.91 -1.30
C GLY A 108 6.36 17.83 -0.02
N ARG A 109 5.47 16.84 0.08
CA ARG A 109 4.68 16.60 1.29
C ARG A 109 5.54 16.08 2.44
N VAL A 110 6.46 15.12 2.19
CA VAL A 110 7.43 14.65 3.19
C VAL A 110 8.29 15.80 3.71
N LEU A 111 8.83 16.65 2.82
CA LEU A 111 9.59 17.85 3.18
C LEU A 111 8.81 18.79 4.09
N SER A 112 7.52 18.98 3.80
CA SER A 112 6.66 19.86 4.59
C SER A 112 6.33 19.30 5.97
N MET A 113 6.09 17.98 6.07
CA MET A 113 5.66 17.34 7.33
C MET A 113 6.84 16.95 8.23
N PHE A 114 7.96 16.54 7.65
CA PHE A 114 9.13 16.02 8.37
C PHE A 114 10.43 16.75 7.99
N PRO A 115 10.47 18.10 8.02
CA PRO A 115 11.65 18.85 7.57
C PRO A 115 12.91 18.50 8.39
N TYR A 116 12.74 18.06 9.63
CA TYR A 116 13.82 17.63 10.53
C TYR A 116 14.45 16.29 10.16
N ALA A 117 13.75 15.49 9.33
CA ALA A 117 14.21 14.15 8.96
C ALA A 117 14.91 14.08 7.60
N ILE A 118 15.02 15.20 6.87
CA ILE A 118 15.63 15.21 5.54
C ILE A 118 17.13 15.39 5.66
N MET A 119 17.84 14.27 5.72
CA MET A 119 19.30 14.24 5.90
C MET A 119 19.88 12.88 5.51
N GLU A 120 21.18 12.83 5.25
CA GLU A 120 21.91 11.61 4.88
C GLU A 120 22.14 10.66 6.08
N ARG A 121 22.15 11.19 7.30
CA ARG A 121 22.30 10.42 8.54
C ARG A 121 21.56 11.08 9.68
N PRO A 122 20.96 10.30 10.59
CA PRO A 122 20.34 10.84 11.79
C PRO A 122 21.36 11.66 12.63
N ILE A 123 20.89 12.74 13.23
CA ILE A 123 21.71 13.58 14.13
C ILE A 123 22.19 12.77 15.34
N VAL A 124 21.31 11.96 15.89
CA VAL A 124 21.56 11.01 16.98
C VAL A 124 20.72 9.77 16.79
N ARG A 125 21.07 8.70 17.49
CA ARG A 125 20.28 7.48 17.50
C ARG A 125 18.83 7.75 17.93
N GLY A 126 17.86 7.13 17.24
CA GLY A 126 16.44 7.31 17.48
C GLY A 126 15.81 8.48 16.70
N TYR A 127 16.56 9.19 15.88
CA TYR A 127 16.02 10.18 14.93
C TYR A 127 15.73 9.56 13.57
N ALA A 128 14.66 10.02 12.93
CA ALA A 128 14.40 9.68 11.54
C ALA A 128 15.40 10.40 10.62
N ALA A 129 15.81 9.72 9.57
CA ALA A 129 16.58 10.30 8.47
C ALA A 129 16.08 9.71 7.15
N PHE A 130 15.71 10.56 6.20
CA PHE A 130 15.14 10.16 4.92
C PHE A 130 15.96 10.75 3.78
N LYS A 131 16.39 9.88 2.87
CA LYS A 131 16.95 10.24 1.59
C LYS A 131 15.87 10.17 0.53
N LEU A 132 15.32 11.33 0.16
CA LEU A 132 14.24 11.41 -0.82
C LEU A 132 14.77 11.18 -2.24
N GLN A 133 14.07 10.36 -3.00
CA GLN A 133 14.34 10.08 -4.40
C GLN A 133 13.03 10.03 -5.19
N GLN A 134 13.03 10.64 -6.37
CA GLN A 134 11.91 10.50 -7.29
C GLN A 134 11.78 9.05 -7.73
N MET A 135 10.57 8.50 -7.70
CA MET A 135 10.31 7.15 -8.18
C MET A 135 10.48 7.12 -9.70
N PRO A 136 11.42 6.33 -10.24
CA PRO A 136 11.57 6.20 -11.69
C PRO A 136 10.46 5.31 -12.25
N THR A 137 10.21 5.38 -13.57
CA THR A 137 9.29 4.45 -14.25
C THR A 137 9.68 2.99 -14.06
N VAL A 138 10.98 2.70 -13.96
CA VAL A 138 11.51 1.37 -13.64
C VAL A 138 12.66 1.54 -12.65
N LEU A 139 12.49 1.01 -11.46
CA LEU A 139 13.54 0.89 -10.46
C LEU A 139 14.17 -0.51 -10.57
N GLU A 140 15.38 -0.55 -11.12
CA GLU A 140 16.17 -1.79 -11.23
C GLU A 140 16.90 -2.09 -9.92
N LEU A 141 16.71 -3.31 -9.41
CA LEU A 141 17.32 -3.79 -8.18
C LEU A 141 17.96 -5.17 -8.42
N PRO A 142 18.95 -5.59 -7.63
CA PRO A 142 19.50 -6.95 -7.74
C PRO A 142 18.43 -8.04 -7.58
N GLN A 143 17.42 -7.81 -6.78
CA GLN A 143 16.33 -8.73 -6.46
C GLN A 143 15.22 -8.75 -7.53
N GLY A 144 15.16 -7.77 -8.41
CA GLY A 144 14.09 -7.65 -9.42
C GLY A 144 13.83 -6.22 -9.84
N THR A 145 12.64 -5.97 -10.35
CA THR A 145 12.23 -4.62 -10.78
C THR A 145 10.99 -4.15 -10.04
N ILE A 146 10.88 -2.84 -9.88
CA ILE A 146 9.65 -2.16 -9.46
C ILE A 146 9.33 -1.14 -10.55
N GLU A 147 8.29 -1.43 -11.33
CA GLU A 147 7.77 -0.49 -12.32
C GLU A 147 6.73 0.42 -11.66
N SER A 148 6.68 1.68 -12.05
CA SER A 148 5.71 2.65 -11.52
C SER A 148 4.98 3.39 -12.62
N THR A 149 3.70 3.69 -12.35
CA THR A 149 2.84 4.53 -13.20
C THR A 149 1.99 5.45 -12.33
N LEU A 150 1.43 6.49 -12.93
CA LEU A 150 0.55 7.42 -12.22
C LEU A 150 -0.91 7.03 -12.40
N LEU A 151 -1.62 6.91 -11.29
CA LEU A 151 -3.03 6.59 -11.21
C LEU A 151 -3.83 7.82 -10.78
N PRO A 152 -4.96 8.17 -11.44
CA PRO A 152 -5.76 9.33 -11.09
C PRO A 152 -6.49 9.14 -9.76
N HIS A 153 -6.32 10.09 -8.84
CA HIS A 153 -6.91 10.10 -7.52
C HIS A 153 -7.43 11.50 -7.15
N GLY A 154 -8.68 11.79 -7.52
CA GLY A 154 -9.25 13.13 -7.33
C GLY A 154 -8.46 14.21 -8.08
N GLY A 155 -7.96 15.20 -7.34
CA GLY A 155 -7.15 16.31 -7.88
C GLY A 155 -5.65 16.04 -7.95
N LEU A 156 -5.18 14.83 -7.61
CA LEU A 156 -3.77 14.42 -7.60
C LEU A 156 -3.59 13.05 -8.25
N ASN A 157 -2.35 12.60 -8.34
CA ASN A 157 -2.01 11.25 -8.77
C ASN A 157 -1.34 10.47 -7.64
N THR A 158 -1.58 9.15 -7.62
CA THR A 158 -0.90 8.19 -6.75
C THR A 158 0.00 7.29 -7.58
N LEU A 159 1.02 6.69 -6.97
CA LEU A 159 1.85 5.67 -7.61
C LEU A 159 1.12 4.33 -7.66
N GLY A 160 0.92 3.81 -8.86
CA GLY A 160 0.68 2.40 -9.08
C GLY A 160 2.02 1.67 -9.19
N LEU A 161 2.17 0.52 -8.56
CA LEU A 161 3.43 -0.22 -8.46
C LEU A 161 3.28 -1.64 -9.00
N VAL A 162 4.27 -2.10 -9.76
CA VAL A 162 4.37 -3.48 -10.24
C VAL A 162 5.73 -4.04 -9.87
N PHE A 163 5.74 -5.08 -9.04
CA PHE A 163 6.92 -5.78 -8.55
C PHE A 163 7.15 -7.04 -9.36
N THR A 164 8.36 -7.25 -9.85
CA THR A 164 8.75 -8.52 -10.51
C THR A 164 10.00 -9.08 -9.85
N GLU A 165 9.86 -10.22 -9.17
CA GLU A 165 10.96 -10.89 -8.48
C GLU A 165 11.87 -11.62 -9.48
N ARG A 166 13.19 -11.42 -9.37
CA ARG A 166 14.15 -11.95 -10.35
C ARG A 166 14.26 -13.47 -10.32
N SER A 167 14.31 -14.06 -9.13
CA SER A 167 14.57 -15.51 -8.99
C SER A 167 13.40 -16.36 -9.46
N SER A 168 12.16 -15.94 -9.20
CA SER A 168 10.96 -16.72 -9.50
C SER A 168 10.21 -16.24 -10.74
N GLY A 169 10.46 -15.00 -11.21
CA GLY A 169 9.66 -14.32 -12.22
C GLY A 169 8.25 -13.96 -11.76
N LYS A 170 7.95 -14.11 -10.46
CA LYS A 170 6.65 -13.77 -9.90
C LYS A 170 6.39 -12.28 -9.98
N LYS A 171 5.15 -11.92 -10.36
CA LYS A 171 4.72 -10.55 -10.60
C LYS A 171 3.55 -10.18 -9.73
N PHE A 172 3.63 -9.02 -9.07
CA PHE A 172 2.62 -8.47 -8.18
C PHE A 172 2.34 -7.02 -8.52
N SER A 173 1.06 -6.65 -8.72
CA SER A 173 0.63 -5.27 -8.95
C SER A 173 -0.16 -4.72 -7.77
N TYR A 174 0.18 -3.50 -7.33
CA TYR A 174 -0.47 -2.79 -6.23
C TYR A 174 -0.97 -1.42 -6.71
N TYR A 175 -2.28 -1.28 -6.82
CA TYR A 175 -2.98 -0.10 -7.34
C TYR A 175 -4.05 0.34 -6.34
N THR A 176 -3.61 1.01 -5.29
CA THR A 176 -4.49 1.60 -4.28
C THR A 176 -4.78 3.07 -4.58
N ASP A 177 -5.83 3.60 -3.97
CA ASP A 177 -6.19 5.01 -4.03
C ASP A 177 -6.28 5.54 -5.46
N CYS A 178 -7.14 4.93 -6.26
CA CYS A 178 -7.33 5.39 -7.62
C CYS A 178 -8.78 5.28 -8.09
N LYS A 179 -9.18 6.25 -8.94
CA LYS A 179 -10.54 6.26 -9.52
C LYS A 179 -10.68 5.26 -10.67
N ARG A 180 -9.60 4.99 -11.38
CA ARG A 180 -9.59 4.10 -12.56
C ARG A 180 -8.16 3.72 -12.92
N LEU A 181 -8.00 2.64 -13.66
CA LEU A 181 -6.72 2.28 -14.25
C LEU A 181 -6.60 2.89 -15.65
N PRO A 182 -5.58 3.73 -15.92
CA PRO A 182 -5.19 4.08 -17.27
C PRO A 182 -4.79 2.83 -18.07
N GLN A 183 -4.88 2.88 -19.39
CA GLN A 183 -4.53 1.75 -20.26
C GLN A 183 -3.07 1.28 -20.05
N GLU A 184 -2.15 2.21 -19.79
CA GLU A 184 -0.77 1.91 -19.44
C GLU A 184 -0.67 1.06 -18.17
N ALA A 185 -1.38 1.45 -17.08
CA ALA A 185 -1.40 0.70 -15.84
C ALA A 185 -1.98 -0.72 -16.02
N VAL A 186 -3.03 -0.86 -16.82
CA VAL A 186 -3.58 -2.18 -17.18
C VAL A 186 -2.52 -2.99 -17.91
N GLY A 187 -1.85 -2.42 -18.92
CA GLY A 187 -0.81 -3.09 -19.69
C GLY A 187 0.37 -3.55 -18.82
N MET A 188 0.80 -2.71 -17.88
CA MET A 188 1.85 -3.04 -16.91
C MET A 188 1.44 -4.20 -15.98
N ALA A 189 0.16 -4.26 -15.57
CA ALA A 189 -0.34 -5.30 -14.65
C ALA A 189 -0.63 -6.65 -15.34
N ILE A 190 -0.74 -6.71 -16.67
CA ILE A 190 -0.95 -7.97 -17.38
C ILE A 190 0.19 -8.96 -17.05
N GLY A 191 -0.20 -10.22 -16.76
CA GLY A 191 0.73 -11.27 -16.35
C GLY A 191 1.07 -11.26 -14.87
N SER A 192 0.46 -10.40 -14.04
CA SER A 192 0.60 -10.48 -12.59
C SER A 192 -0.03 -11.75 -12.04
N ASP A 193 0.66 -12.40 -11.09
CA ASP A 193 0.13 -13.52 -10.31
C ASP A 193 -0.93 -13.03 -9.30
N LEU A 194 -0.74 -11.81 -8.80
CA LEU A 194 -1.64 -11.12 -7.87
C LEU A 194 -1.80 -9.66 -8.29
N VAL A 195 -3.02 -9.15 -8.32
CA VAL A 195 -3.30 -7.73 -8.39
C VAL A 195 -4.08 -7.26 -7.17
N VAL A 196 -3.68 -6.13 -6.60
CA VAL A 196 -4.41 -5.44 -5.53
C VAL A 196 -4.99 -4.15 -6.08
N LEU A 197 -6.27 -3.95 -5.89
CA LEU A 197 -7.03 -2.82 -6.42
C LEU A 197 -7.74 -2.05 -5.29
N ASP A 198 -7.92 -0.75 -5.49
CA ASP A 198 -8.87 0.05 -4.70
C ASP A 198 -10.28 -0.55 -4.83
N GLY A 199 -10.96 -0.72 -3.72
CA GLY A 199 -12.33 -1.26 -3.67
C GLY A 199 -13.12 -0.62 -2.55
N LEU A 200 -13.27 0.71 -2.60
CA LEU A 200 -13.70 1.54 -1.49
C LEU A 200 -15.02 1.13 -0.86
N ARG A 201 -16.08 1.00 -1.67
CA ARG A 201 -17.47 0.76 -1.25
C ARG A 201 -18.36 0.39 -2.45
N PRO A 202 -19.62 -0.02 -2.22
CA PRO A 202 -20.54 -0.33 -3.32
C PRO A 202 -20.89 0.90 -4.18
N GLU A 203 -21.13 2.07 -3.57
CA GLU A 203 -21.56 3.27 -4.26
C GLU A 203 -20.38 4.01 -4.93
N PRO A 204 -20.61 4.69 -6.06
CA PRO A 204 -19.58 5.48 -6.73
C PRO A 204 -18.93 6.53 -5.83
N HIS A 205 -17.65 6.81 -6.08
CA HIS A 205 -16.86 7.83 -5.40
C HIS A 205 -16.05 8.64 -6.43
N PRO A 206 -15.83 9.94 -6.23
CA PRO A 206 -15.13 10.77 -7.23
C PRO A 206 -13.64 10.45 -7.42
N SER A 207 -12.95 9.93 -6.39
CA SER A 207 -11.50 9.69 -6.39
C SER A 207 -11.09 8.23 -6.21
N HIS A 208 -12.00 7.33 -5.87
CA HIS A 208 -11.74 5.90 -5.66
C HIS A 208 -12.62 5.04 -6.54
N MET A 209 -12.17 3.82 -6.84
CA MET A 209 -13.01 2.80 -7.45
C MET A 209 -14.04 2.29 -6.44
N ASN A 210 -15.29 2.15 -6.90
CA ASN A 210 -16.26 1.32 -6.21
C ASN A 210 -16.05 -0.16 -6.58
N ILE A 211 -16.83 -1.06 -5.98
CA ILE A 211 -16.71 -2.51 -6.24
C ILE A 211 -16.89 -2.85 -7.71
N GLU A 212 -17.88 -2.27 -8.39
CA GLU A 212 -18.15 -2.53 -9.80
C GLU A 212 -17.00 -2.09 -10.72
N GLU A 213 -16.45 -0.89 -10.48
CA GLU A 213 -15.29 -0.35 -11.19
C GLU A 213 -14.04 -1.20 -10.94
N ALA A 214 -13.81 -1.65 -9.70
CA ALA A 214 -12.72 -2.54 -9.33
C ALA A 214 -12.84 -3.91 -10.04
N LEU A 215 -14.03 -4.48 -10.12
CA LEU A 215 -14.28 -5.71 -10.86
C LEU A 215 -14.07 -5.55 -12.37
N ALA A 216 -14.40 -4.39 -12.95
CA ALA A 216 -14.09 -4.10 -14.34
C ALA A 216 -12.57 -4.02 -14.57
N ALA A 217 -11.82 -3.36 -13.66
CA ALA A 217 -10.37 -3.30 -13.69
C ALA A 217 -9.73 -4.69 -13.52
N ALA A 218 -10.24 -5.52 -12.60
CA ALA A 218 -9.79 -6.91 -12.42
C ALA A 218 -9.92 -7.74 -13.69
N ARG A 219 -11.06 -7.62 -14.38
CA ARG A 219 -11.28 -8.29 -15.68
C ARG A 219 -10.31 -7.80 -16.75
N ALA A 220 -10.02 -6.50 -16.78
CA ALA A 220 -9.11 -5.92 -17.76
C ALA A 220 -7.65 -6.38 -17.56
N VAL A 221 -7.21 -6.52 -16.30
CA VAL A 221 -5.88 -7.05 -15.94
C VAL A 221 -5.79 -8.56 -16.16
N GLY A 222 -6.84 -9.30 -15.79
CA GLY A 222 -6.93 -10.75 -15.98
C GLY A 222 -5.98 -11.56 -15.08
N ALA A 223 -5.58 -11.04 -13.92
CA ALA A 223 -4.76 -11.78 -12.96
C ALA A 223 -5.55 -12.95 -12.33
N PRO A 224 -4.90 -14.08 -12.02
CA PRO A 224 -5.56 -15.23 -11.40
C PRO A 224 -6.13 -14.91 -10.01
N VAL A 225 -5.49 -13.99 -9.29
CA VAL A 225 -5.94 -13.52 -7.98
C VAL A 225 -6.03 -12.00 -7.96
N THR A 226 -7.18 -11.49 -7.56
CA THR A 226 -7.43 -10.06 -7.31
C THR A 226 -7.85 -9.86 -5.87
N LEU A 227 -7.20 -8.95 -5.16
CA LEU A 227 -7.61 -8.53 -3.82
C LEU A 227 -8.03 -7.07 -3.83
N LEU A 228 -9.13 -6.76 -3.14
CA LEU A 228 -9.60 -5.39 -2.96
C LEU A 228 -9.13 -4.86 -1.61
N THR A 229 -8.69 -3.60 -1.60
CA THR A 229 -8.16 -2.89 -0.43
C THR A 229 -8.78 -1.49 -0.32
N HIS A 230 -8.35 -0.70 0.67
CA HIS A 230 -8.80 0.68 0.94
C HIS A 230 -10.31 0.79 1.22
N MET A 231 -10.84 -0.16 1.97
CA MET A 231 -12.26 -0.41 2.15
C MET A 231 -12.87 0.39 3.30
N THR A 232 -14.12 0.79 3.10
CA THR A 232 -14.95 1.42 4.14
C THR A 232 -15.70 0.38 4.99
N HIS A 233 -16.45 0.87 5.99
CA HIS A 233 -17.36 0.10 6.84
C HIS A 233 -18.67 -0.33 6.15
N PHE A 234 -18.85 -0.02 4.85
CA PHE A 234 -20.00 -0.52 4.08
C PHE A 234 -19.80 -1.93 3.54
N LEU A 235 -18.59 -2.49 3.67
CA LEU A 235 -18.24 -3.82 3.19
C LEU A 235 -18.04 -4.76 4.38
N GLU A 236 -19.05 -5.61 4.64
CA GLU A 236 -18.88 -6.73 5.57
C GLU A 236 -18.02 -7.80 4.87
N HIS A 237 -16.99 -8.32 5.56
CA HIS A 237 -15.97 -9.14 4.92
C HIS A 237 -16.51 -10.43 4.31
N GLU A 238 -17.19 -11.24 5.12
CA GLU A 238 -17.68 -12.57 4.72
C GLU A 238 -18.75 -12.48 3.62
N ALA A 239 -19.77 -11.64 3.85
CA ALA A 239 -20.86 -11.47 2.90
C ALA A 239 -20.39 -10.88 1.57
N THR A 240 -19.46 -9.92 1.63
CA THR A 240 -18.91 -9.34 0.40
C THR A 240 -18.07 -10.35 -0.36
N CYS A 241 -17.17 -11.08 0.31
CA CYS A 241 -16.38 -12.13 -0.34
C CYS A 241 -17.24 -13.21 -0.98
N ALA A 242 -18.35 -13.62 -0.33
CA ALA A 242 -19.28 -14.61 -0.88
C ALA A 242 -20.00 -14.11 -2.14
N ALA A 243 -20.17 -12.80 -2.32
CA ALA A 243 -20.82 -12.19 -3.48
C ALA A 243 -19.86 -11.86 -4.63
N LEU A 244 -18.53 -11.86 -4.38
CA LEU A 244 -17.53 -11.56 -5.39
C LEU A 244 -17.32 -12.74 -6.35
N PRO A 245 -16.92 -12.48 -7.61
CA PRO A 245 -16.64 -13.56 -8.56
C PRO A 245 -15.39 -14.37 -8.14
N ASN A 246 -15.27 -15.59 -8.65
CA ASN A 246 -14.10 -16.44 -8.43
C ASN A 246 -12.80 -15.72 -8.77
N GLY A 247 -11.79 -15.87 -7.93
CA GLY A 247 -10.49 -15.21 -8.08
C GLY A 247 -10.44 -13.78 -7.52
N VAL A 248 -11.57 -13.23 -7.04
CA VAL A 248 -11.61 -11.91 -6.40
C VAL A 248 -12.04 -12.05 -4.94
N ALA A 249 -11.33 -11.38 -4.02
CA ALA A 249 -11.66 -11.35 -2.60
C ALA A 249 -11.30 -9.99 -1.97
N LEU A 250 -11.78 -9.76 -0.76
CA LEU A 250 -11.32 -8.65 0.07
C LEU A 250 -10.00 -9.02 0.77
N ALA A 251 -9.03 -8.11 0.78
CA ALA A 251 -7.89 -8.22 1.68
C ALA A 251 -8.33 -7.96 3.13
N TYR A 252 -7.48 -8.30 4.10
CA TYR A 252 -7.68 -7.99 5.51
C TYR A 252 -6.34 -7.77 6.19
N ASP A 253 -6.35 -7.03 7.31
CA ASP A 253 -5.14 -6.72 8.06
C ASP A 253 -4.46 -7.99 8.56
N GLY A 254 -3.18 -8.16 8.24
CA GLY A 254 -2.40 -9.33 8.59
C GLY A 254 -2.43 -10.46 7.54
N LEU A 255 -3.17 -10.32 6.44
CA LEU A 255 -3.14 -11.29 5.34
C LEU A 255 -1.72 -11.37 4.75
N ARG A 256 -1.24 -12.62 4.55
CA ARG A 256 0.06 -12.91 3.92
C ARG A 256 -0.14 -13.78 2.71
N ILE A 257 0.41 -13.36 1.59
CA ILE A 257 0.40 -14.11 0.33
C ILE A 257 1.85 -14.42 -0.06
N ARG A 258 2.12 -15.68 -0.35
CA ARG A 258 3.38 -16.10 -0.96
C ARG A 258 3.12 -16.45 -2.43
N LEU A 259 3.81 -15.79 -3.34
CA LEU A 259 3.73 -16.01 -4.79
C LEU A 259 4.79 -17.01 -5.27
#